data_f3c90b5f23c97bdc6442f76daad9b715
#
_entry.id   f3c90b5f23c97bdc6442f76daad9b715
#
_cell.length_a   1.000
_cell.length_b   1.000
_cell.length_c   1.000
_cell.angle_alpha   90.00
_cell.angle_beta   90.00
_cell.angle_gamma   90.00
#
_symmetry.space_group_name_H-M   'P 1'
#
loop_
_entity.id
_entity.type
_entity.pdbx_description
1 polymer ?
#
loop_
_entity_poly.entity_id
_entity_poly.type
_entity_poly.pdbx_seq_one_letter_code
_entity_poly.pdbx_strand_id
1 'polypeptide(L)'
;MKNQVVVFIVLCLSANIAFAQSYNTTAGMRLGTEWGLSVKQRLYENFTAEAILQTNRKKNETALTLLAVDHKAILSRRLNLFFGGGLHLPLQNTENALREDGFGVVGAAGLEFTFARLNFTWDYLPVFIPSALSFRMQSAMSIRYVFQKRDKFSWEKKNKKLFSLPDLKKNQKK
;
A
#
# COMPACT_ATOMS: atom_id res chain seq x y z
N MET A 1 -17.72 -27.21 -20.62
CA MET A 1 -16.84 -26.04 -20.78
C MET A 1 -17.05 -24.99 -19.71
N LYS A 2 -18.26 -24.54 -19.36
CA LYS A 2 -18.51 -23.53 -18.28
C LYS A 2 -17.93 -23.92 -16.92
N ASN A 3 -18.07 -25.16 -16.49
CA ASN A 3 -17.58 -25.60 -15.18
C ASN A 3 -16.05 -25.68 -15.09
N GLN A 4 -15.37 -25.93 -16.19
CA GLN A 4 -13.90 -25.95 -16.22
C GLN A 4 -13.30 -24.55 -16.09
N VAL A 5 -13.95 -23.54 -16.66
CA VAL A 5 -13.55 -22.13 -16.52
C VAL A 5 -13.74 -21.65 -15.07
N VAL A 6 -14.85 -22.03 -14.43
CA VAL A 6 -15.10 -21.69 -13.02
C VAL A 6 -14.08 -22.34 -12.10
N VAL A 7 -13.75 -23.62 -12.31
CA VAL A 7 -12.72 -24.33 -11.54
C VAL A 7 -11.34 -23.69 -11.75
N PHE A 8 -11.00 -23.30 -12.97
CA PHE A 8 -9.74 -22.62 -13.26
C PHE A 8 -9.65 -21.25 -12.59
N ILE A 9 -10.74 -20.47 -12.58
CA ILE A 9 -10.82 -19.18 -11.89
C ILE A 9 -10.70 -19.37 -10.37
N VAL A 10 -11.36 -20.38 -9.79
CA VAL A 10 -11.25 -20.68 -8.35
C VAL A 10 -9.85 -21.17 -7.98
N LEU A 11 -9.20 -21.98 -8.83
CA LEU A 11 -7.80 -22.40 -8.64
C LEU A 11 -6.83 -21.20 -8.72
N CYS A 12 -7.04 -20.29 -9.66
CA CYS A 12 -6.23 -19.06 -9.75
C CYS A 12 -6.44 -18.11 -8.56
N LEU A 13 -7.64 -18.07 -7.98
CA LEU A 13 -7.95 -17.27 -6.80
C LEU A 13 -7.41 -17.89 -5.51
N SER A 14 -7.30 -19.21 -5.42
CA SER A 14 -6.79 -19.91 -4.23
C SER A 14 -5.26 -20.02 -4.16
N ALA A 15 -4.53 -19.77 -5.24
CA ALA A 15 -3.08 -19.99 -5.34
C ALA A 15 -2.22 -18.87 -4.74
N ASN A 16 -2.77 -17.80 -4.14
CA ASN A 16 -2.00 -16.61 -3.80
C ASN A 16 -2.08 -16.18 -2.32
N ILE A 17 -1.62 -17.04 -1.41
CA ILE A 17 -1.10 -16.57 -0.12
C ILE A 17 0.41 -16.29 -0.31
N ALA A 18 0.77 -15.51 -1.32
CA ALA A 18 2.12 -15.02 -1.48
C ALA A 18 2.18 -13.63 -0.85
N PHE A 19 3.05 -13.44 0.14
CA PHE A 19 3.35 -12.12 0.71
C PHE A 19 3.68 -11.13 -0.40
N ALA A 20 2.78 -10.18 -0.65
CA ALA A 20 2.78 -9.37 -1.84
C ALA A 20 3.96 -8.37 -1.88
N GLN A 21 4.35 -7.81 -0.75
CA GLN A 21 5.31 -6.72 -0.71
C GLN A 21 6.77 -7.15 -0.51
N SER A 22 7.68 -6.48 -1.23
CA SER A 22 9.13 -6.69 -1.16
C SER A 22 9.89 -5.66 -0.32
N TYR A 23 9.20 -4.69 0.30
CA TYR A 23 9.79 -3.60 1.07
C TYR A 23 9.04 -3.37 2.40
N ASN A 24 9.68 -2.62 3.32
CA ASN A 24 9.08 -2.13 4.56
C ASN A 24 8.78 -0.63 4.48
N THR A 25 9.74 0.17 4.02
CA THR A 25 9.63 1.64 3.95
C THR A 25 10.06 2.13 2.58
N THR A 26 9.24 2.98 1.96
CA THR A 26 9.55 3.66 0.71
C THR A 26 9.14 5.12 0.79
N ALA A 27 9.90 5.99 0.12
CA ALA A 27 9.54 7.39 -0.07
C ALA A 27 9.93 7.85 -1.46
N GLY A 28 9.19 8.81 -2.00
CA GLY A 28 9.46 9.32 -3.34
C GLY A 28 8.48 10.36 -3.81
N MET A 29 8.52 10.60 -5.12
CA MET A 29 7.74 11.62 -5.79
C MET A 29 6.51 11.01 -6.45
N ARG A 30 5.43 11.78 -6.45
CA ARG A 30 4.16 11.48 -7.10
C ARG A 30 3.90 12.52 -8.18
N LEU A 31 3.59 12.07 -9.39
CA LEU A 31 3.38 12.89 -10.57
C LEU A 31 2.06 12.48 -11.24
N GLY A 32 1.17 13.42 -11.45
CA GLY A 32 -0.12 13.15 -12.07
C GLY A 32 -1.01 14.37 -12.10
N THR A 33 -2.28 14.17 -11.78
CA THR A 33 -3.25 15.27 -11.63
C THR A 33 -2.76 16.32 -10.64
N GLU A 34 -2.08 15.87 -9.60
CA GLU A 34 -1.41 16.65 -8.57
C GLU A 34 0.02 16.16 -8.38
N TRP A 35 0.91 17.08 -7.99
CA TRP A 35 2.31 16.76 -7.69
C TRP A 35 2.48 16.61 -6.21
N GLY A 36 3.33 15.69 -5.78
CA GLY A 36 3.53 15.49 -4.37
C GLY A 36 4.70 14.60 -4.00
N LEU A 37 4.85 14.45 -2.70
CA LEU A 37 5.74 13.51 -2.06
C LEU A 37 4.89 12.45 -1.37
N SER A 38 5.34 11.20 -1.41
CA SER A 38 4.69 10.13 -0.67
C SER A 38 5.68 9.28 0.10
N VAL A 39 5.24 8.86 1.27
CA VAL A 39 5.94 7.92 2.14
C VAL A 39 5.01 6.76 2.43
N LYS A 40 5.47 5.55 2.15
CA LYS A 40 4.77 4.31 2.48
C LYS A 40 5.52 3.56 3.56
N GLN A 41 4.78 3.09 4.55
CA GLN A 41 5.27 2.24 5.61
C GLN A 41 4.41 0.99 5.69
N ARG A 42 5.03 -0.18 5.56
CA ARG A 42 4.35 -1.44 5.81
C ARG A 42 4.15 -1.64 7.31
N LEU A 43 2.90 -1.85 7.71
CA LEU A 43 2.50 -2.07 9.09
C LEU A 43 2.39 -3.56 9.42
N TYR A 44 1.77 -4.30 8.52
CA TYR A 44 1.54 -5.73 8.68
C TYR A 44 1.70 -6.43 7.33
N GLU A 45 1.78 -7.73 7.26
CA GLU A 45 2.09 -8.58 6.10
C GLU A 45 1.87 -7.95 4.70
N ASN A 46 0.65 -7.62 4.37
CA ASN A 46 0.25 -7.00 3.11
C ASN A 46 -0.31 -5.58 3.29
N PHE A 47 -0.46 -5.14 4.55
CA PHE A 47 -1.09 -3.88 4.88
C PHE A 47 -0.07 -2.76 5.03
N THR A 48 -0.31 -1.64 4.35
CA THR A 48 0.59 -0.49 4.28
C THR A 48 -0.17 0.79 4.61
N ALA A 49 0.44 1.64 5.42
CA ALA A 49 0.05 3.03 5.54
C ALA A 49 0.84 3.88 4.55
N GLU A 50 0.19 4.82 3.91
CA GLU A 50 0.81 5.80 3.01
C GLU A 50 0.37 7.21 3.41
N ALA A 51 1.34 8.12 3.49
CA ALA A 51 1.11 9.55 3.63
C ALA A 51 1.54 10.23 2.33
N ILE A 52 0.66 11.04 1.75
CA ILE A 52 0.89 11.78 0.51
C ILE A 52 0.68 13.27 0.80
N LEU A 53 1.74 14.05 0.65
CA LEU A 53 1.67 15.51 0.63
C LEU A 53 1.62 15.95 -0.83
N GLN A 54 0.52 16.53 -1.25
CA GLN A 54 0.28 16.89 -2.64
C GLN A 54 -0.13 18.34 -2.81
N THR A 55 0.25 18.91 -3.95
CA THR A 55 -0.13 20.29 -4.29
C THR A 55 -0.70 20.35 -5.71
N ASN A 56 -1.76 21.11 -5.86
CA ASN A 56 -2.38 21.42 -7.13
C ASN A 56 -1.97 22.82 -7.56
N ARG A 57 -1.03 22.90 -8.52
CA ARG A 57 -0.50 24.19 -9.00
C ARG A 57 -1.56 25.09 -9.65
N LYS A 58 -2.60 24.52 -10.26
CA LYS A 58 -3.65 25.30 -10.92
C LYS A 58 -4.55 26.00 -9.91
N LYS A 59 -4.77 25.37 -8.77
CA LYS A 59 -5.65 25.90 -7.71
C LYS A 59 -4.89 26.48 -6.53
N ASN A 60 -3.56 26.35 -6.50
CA ASN A 60 -2.68 26.70 -5.39
C ASN A 60 -3.10 26.05 -4.06
N GLU A 61 -3.59 24.81 -4.13
CA GLU A 61 -4.06 24.03 -2.98
C GLU A 61 -3.02 23.01 -2.58
N THR A 62 -2.82 22.86 -1.28
CA THR A 62 -1.98 21.81 -0.71
C THR A 62 -2.83 20.93 0.20
N ALA A 63 -2.68 19.63 0.07
CA ALA A 63 -3.42 18.66 0.85
C ALA A 63 -2.53 17.52 1.34
N LEU A 64 -2.89 16.98 2.50
CA LEU A 64 -2.34 15.75 3.06
C LEU A 64 -3.36 14.63 2.88
N THR A 65 -2.95 13.55 2.23
CA THR A 65 -3.78 12.35 2.09
C THR A 65 -3.15 11.21 2.87
N LEU A 66 -3.93 10.58 3.75
CA LEU A 66 -3.53 9.43 4.53
C LEU A 66 -4.30 8.21 4.03
N LEU A 67 -3.59 7.17 3.64
CA LEU A 67 -4.15 5.94 3.08
C LEU A 67 -3.76 4.72 3.90
N ALA A 68 -4.68 3.78 3.96
CA ALA A 68 -4.45 2.42 4.41
C ALA A 68 -4.80 1.48 3.26
N VAL A 69 -3.81 0.72 2.77
CA VAL A 69 -3.96 -0.11 1.57
C VAL A 69 -3.50 -1.54 1.80
N ASP A 70 -4.24 -2.48 1.23
CA ASP A 70 -3.91 -3.90 1.18
C ASP A 70 -3.33 -4.23 -0.19
N HIS A 71 -2.26 -5.04 -0.21
CA HIS A 71 -1.54 -5.41 -1.43
C HIS A 71 -1.73 -6.89 -1.72
N LYS A 72 -2.06 -7.20 -2.98
CA LYS A 72 -2.15 -8.58 -3.48
C LYS A 72 -1.20 -8.79 -4.64
N ALA A 73 -0.33 -9.80 -4.52
CA ALA A 73 0.57 -10.18 -5.61
C ALA A 73 -0.23 -10.76 -6.79
N ILE A 74 0.04 -10.30 -8.01
CA ILE A 74 -0.62 -10.80 -9.23
C ILE A 74 0.19 -11.94 -9.85
N LEU A 75 1.42 -11.65 -10.28
CA LEU A 75 2.31 -12.63 -10.93
C LEU A 75 3.54 -12.94 -10.09
N SER A 76 3.98 -12.01 -9.26
CA SER A 76 5.17 -12.16 -8.43
C SER A 76 5.11 -11.19 -7.27
N ARG A 77 6.00 -11.36 -6.28
CA ARG A 77 6.17 -10.39 -5.18
C ARG A 77 6.58 -8.98 -5.64
N ARG A 78 6.91 -8.81 -6.92
CA ARG A 78 7.35 -7.53 -7.49
C ARG A 78 6.19 -6.76 -8.13
N LEU A 79 5.14 -7.46 -8.60
CA LEU A 79 3.97 -6.85 -9.22
C LEU A 79 2.75 -7.10 -8.33
N ASN A 80 2.22 -6.04 -7.75
CA ASN A 80 1.13 -6.07 -6.81
C ASN A 80 -0.04 -5.22 -7.32
N LEU A 81 -1.23 -5.69 -7.07
CA LEU A 81 -2.43 -4.89 -7.09
C LEU A 81 -2.69 -4.42 -5.66
N PHE A 82 -3.10 -3.19 -5.48
CA PHE A 82 -3.48 -2.71 -4.15
C PHE A 82 -4.83 -2.01 -4.17
N PHE A 83 -5.52 -2.12 -3.04
CA PHE A 83 -6.81 -1.48 -2.78
C PHE A 83 -6.81 -0.95 -1.35
N GLY A 84 -7.54 0.13 -1.15
CA GLY A 84 -7.67 0.68 0.18
C GLY A 84 -8.48 1.95 0.21
N GLY A 85 -8.32 2.69 1.27
CA GLY A 85 -8.98 3.96 1.47
C GLY A 85 -8.31 4.79 2.54
N GLY A 86 -8.82 5.99 2.74
CA GLY A 86 -8.24 6.91 3.71
C GLY A 86 -8.93 8.24 3.77
N LEU A 87 -8.16 9.23 4.20
CA LEU A 87 -8.64 10.58 4.48
C LEU A 87 -7.83 11.59 3.66
N HIS A 88 -8.53 12.57 3.15
CA HIS A 88 -7.95 13.69 2.41
C HIS A 88 -8.17 14.98 3.21
N LEU A 89 -7.08 15.64 3.59
CA LEU A 89 -7.05 16.80 4.48
C LEU A 89 -6.46 18.01 3.74
N PRO A 90 -7.23 19.05 3.43
CA PRO A 90 -6.70 20.29 2.91
C PRO A 90 -5.87 20.99 4.00
N LEU A 91 -4.71 21.53 3.62
CA LEU A 91 -3.79 22.22 4.54
C LEU A 91 -3.89 23.75 4.46
N GLN A 92 -4.66 24.30 3.52
CA GLN A 92 -4.84 25.75 3.40
C GLN A 92 -6.14 26.20 4.04
N ASN A 93 -6.00 27.17 4.96
CA ASN A 93 -7.10 27.85 5.63
C ASN A 93 -7.55 29.09 4.84
N THR A 94 -8.05 28.95 3.64
CA THR A 94 -8.76 30.04 2.99
C THR A 94 -10.25 29.86 3.30
N GLU A 95 -10.94 30.90 3.77
CA GLU A 95 -12.35 30.81 4.18
C GLU A 95 -13.27 30.22 3.09
N ASN A 96 -12.86 30.33 1.82
CA ASN A 96 -13.54 29.72 0.67
C ASN A 96 -13.13 28.27 0.41
N ALA A 97 -11.98 27.80 0.91
CA ALA A 97 -11.48 26.43 0.70
C ALA A 97 -12.30 25.38 1.49
N LEU A 98 -12.95 25.78 2.57
CA LEU A 98 -13.81 24.89 3.35
C LEU A 98 -15.09 24.48 2.60
N ARG A 99 -15.49 25.19 1.55
CA ARG A 99 -16.69 24.85 0.76
C ARG A 99 -16.40 23.93 -0.42
N GLU A 100 -15.24 24.08 -1.08
CA GLU A 100 -14.90 23.27 -2.26
C GLU A 100 -13.85 22.19 -1.99
N ASP A 101 -12.95 22.41 -1.00
CA ASP A 101 -11.82 21.56 -0.68
C ASP A 101 -11.82 21.12 0.80
N GLY A 102 -12.99 20.78 1.33
CA GLY A 102 -13.16 20.28 2.69
C GLY A 102 -12.50 18.91 2.91
N PHE A 103 -12.59 18.44 4.15
CA PHE A 103 -12.24 17.08 4.52
C PHE A 103 -12.92 16.08 3.57
N GLY A 104 -12.14 15.14 3.03
CA GLY A 104 -12.61 14.13 2.09
C GLY A 104 -12.30 12.71 2.55
N VAL A 105 -13.15 11.79 2.10
CA VAL A 105 -12.88 10.35 2.16
C VAL A 105 -12.32 9.95 0.80
N VAL A 106 -11.24 9.19 0.80
CA VAL A 106 -10.56 8.77 -0.42
C VAL A 106 -10.52 7.26 -0.54
N GLY A 107 -10.89 6.75 -1.71
CA GLY A 107 -10.59 5.39 -2.12
C GLY A 107 -9.20 5.31 -2.76
N ALA A 108 -8.61 4.13 -2.80
CA ALA A 108 -7.34 3.90 -3.47
C ALA A 108 -7.38 2.56 -4.21
N ALA A 109 -6.98 2.56 -5.46
CA ALA A 109 -6.75 1.36 -6.25
C ALA A 109 -5.59 1.59 -7.22
N GLY A 110 -4.74 0.58 -7.43
CA GLY A 110 -3.62 0.75 -8.33
C GLY A 110 -2.74 -0.47 -8.49
N LEU A 111 -1.74 -0.30 -9.34
CA LEU A 111 -0.70 -1.28 -9.62
C LEU A 111 0.62 -0.80 -9.06
N GLU A 112 1.37 -1.70 -8.46
CA GLU A 112 2.69 -1.44 -7.91
C GLU A 112 3.69 -2.44 -8.45
N PHE A 113 4.80 -1.92 -8.96
CA PHE A 113 5.93 -2.71 -9.43
C PHE A 113 7.21 -2.31 -8.71
N THR A 114 7.88 -3.29 -8.08
CA THR A 114 9.13 -3.05 -7.36
C THR A 114 10.28 -3.77 -8.06
N PHE A 115 11.27 -3.00 -8.50
CA PHE A 115 12.50 -3.53 -9.09
C PHE A 115 13.72 -2.96 -8.36
N ALA A 116 14.61 -3.85 -7.90
CA ALA A 116 15.79 -3.51 -7.12
C ALA A 116 15.47 -2.67 -5.87
N ARG A 117 15.70 -1.36 -5.92
CA ARG A 117 15.38 -0.37 -4.87
C ARG A 117 14.42 0.71 -5.36
N LEU A 118 13.82 0.50 -6.51
CA LEU A 118 12.84 1.41 -7.08
C LEU A 118 11.45 0.77 -7.01
N ASN A 119 10.50 1.55 -6.56
CA ASN A 119 9.10 1.20 -6.50
C ASN A 119 8.33 2.15 -7.41
N PHE A 120 7.67 1.59 -8.41
CA PHE A 120 6.81 2.30 -9.35
C PHE A 120 5.37 1.99 -9.02
N THR A 121 4.54 3.01 -8.98
CA THR A 121 3.11 2.85 -8.71
C THR A 121 2.32 3.66 -9.71
N TRP A 122 1.23 3.10 -10.19
CA TRP A 122 0.19 3.80 -10.91
C TRP A 122 -1.12 3.61 -10.16
N ASP A 123 -1.75 4.70 -9.79
CA ASP A 123 -2.90 4.68 -8.90
C ASP A 123 -4.03 5.61 -9.33
N TYR A 124 -5.21 5.24 -8.86
CA TYR A 124 -6.45 6.00 -8.92
C TYR A 124 -6.93 6.27 -7.50
N LEU A 125 -7.16 7.55 -7.20
CA LEU A 125 -7.66 8.03 -5.91
C LEU A 125 -8.97 8.80 -6.12
N PRO A 126 -10.14 8.13 -6.09
CA PRO A 126 -11.42 8.81 -6.00
C PRO A 126 -11.57 9.47 -4.63
N VAL A 127 -11.74 10.78 -4.60
CA VAL A 127 -11.94 11.60 -3.39
C VAL A 127 -13.38 12.08 -3.36
N PHE A 128 -14.09 11.77 -2.29
CA PHE A 128 -15.42 12.30 -2.00
C PHE A 128 -15.33 13.33 -0.88
N ILE A 129 -15.83 14.53 -1.13
CA ILE A 129 -15.84 15.67 -0.20
C ILE A 129 -17.30 15.89 0.25
N PRO A 130 -17.68 15.44 1.47
CA PRO A 130 -19.07 15.52 1.93
C PRO A 130 -19.60 16.94 2.05
N SER A 131 -18.76 17.90 2.46
CA SER A 131 -19.16 19.31 2.65
C SER A 131 -19.59 19.99 1.36
N ALA A 132 -19.02 19.60 0.22
CA ALA A 132 -19.32 20.15 -1.10
C ALA A 132 -20.19 19.21 -1.96
N LEU A 133 -20.52 17.99 -1.45
CA LEU A 133 -21.11 16.91 -2.24
C LEU A 133 -20.36 16.69 -3.57
N SER A 134 -19.05 16.88 -3.54
CA SER A 134 -18.17 16.88 -4.72
C SER A 134 -17.38 15.57 -4.79
N PHE A 135 -17.21 15.09 -6.02
CA PHE A 135 -16.42 13.90 -6.32
C PHE A 135 -15.28 14.28 -7.25
N ARG A 136 -14.05 13.95 -6.85
CA ARG A 136 -12.84 14.21 -7.65
C ARG A 136 -12.14 12.91 -7.96
N MET A 137 -11.70 12.73 -9.21
CA MET A 137 -10.85 11.62 -9.62
C MET A 137 -9.42 12.12 -9.75
N GLN A 138 -8.52 11.53 -8.98
CA GLN A 138 -7.09 11.77 -9.09
C GLN A 138 -6.42 10.52 -9.66
N SER A 139 -5.51 10.70 -10.61
CA SER A 139 -4.66 9.65 -11.13
C SER A 139 -3.22 10.12 -11.12
N ALA A 140 -2.30 9.25 -10.69
CA ALA A 140 -0.92 9.57 -10.66
C ALA A 140 0.00 8.36 -10.85
N MET A 141 1.22 8.65 -11.27
CA MET A 141 2.36 7.73 -11.25
C MET A 141 3.31 8.17 -10.15
N SER A 142 3.85 7.21 -9.42
CA SER A 142 4.82 7.51 -8.36
C SER A 142 6.08 6.70 -8.56
N ILE A 143 7.20 7.34 -8.27
CA ILE A 143 8.52 6.71 -8.23
C ILE A 143 9.06 6.89 -6.83
N ARG A 144 9.33 5.77 -6.14
CA ARG A 144 9.78 5.76 -4.74
C ARG A 144 11.07 4.97 -4.59
N TYR A 145 11.93 5.41 -3.70
CA TYR A 145 13.11 4.67 -3.29
C TYR A 145 12.79 3.77 -2.10
N VAL A 146 13.25 2.53 -2.15
CA VAL A 146 13.08 1.53 -1.08
C VAL A 146 14.24 1.66 -0.09
N PHE A 147 13.98 2.25 1.07
CA PHE A 147 14.98 2.40 2.13
C PHE A 147 15.24 1.06 2.82
N GLN A 148 14.17 0.35 3.17
CA GLN A 148 14.27 -0.90 3.89
C GLN A 148 13.58 -2.02 3.10
N LYS A 149 14.38 -2.98 2.62
CA LYS A 149 13.86 -4.21 2.01
C LYS A 149 13.32 -5.16 3.07
N ARG A 150 12.40 -6.02 2.67
CA ARG A 150 11.92 -7.11 3.51
C ARG A 150 13.00 -8.17 3.63
N ASP A 151 13.45 -8.45 4.85
CA ASP A 151 14.33 -9.59 5.13
C ASP A 151 13.56 -10.90 5.01
N LYS A 152 13.97 -11.74 4.07
CA LYS A 152 13.36 -13.06 3.84
C LYS A 152 13.54 -14.03 5.02
N PHE A 153 14.35 -13.68 6.02
CA PHE A 153 14.92 -14.63 6.99
C PHE A 153 14.36 -14.54 8.42
N SER A 154 13.54 -13.56 8.74
CA SER A 154 13.13 -13.33 10.13
C SER A 154 12.14 -14.36 10.67
N TRP A 155 11.35 -15.00 9.83
CA TRP A 155 10.29 -15.93 10.26
C TRP A 155 10.82 -17.35 10.58
N GLU A 156 11.79 -17.82 9.82
CA GLU A 156 12.37 -19.15 10.00
C GLU A 156 13.21 -19.28 11.29
N LYS A 157 13.91 -18.20 11.66
CA LYS A 157 14.69 -18.17 12.91
C LYS A 157 13.82 -18.18 14.18
N LYS A 158 12.64 -17.57 14.13
CA LYS A 158 11.74 -17.52 15.28
C LYS A 158 11.07 -18.86 15.55
N ASN A 159 10.73 -19.61 14.50
CA ASN A 159 10.14 -20.95 14.64
C ASN A 159 11.16 -22.02 15.02
N LYS A 160 12.42 -21.93 14.55
CA LYS A 160 13.47 -22.88 15.00
C LYS A 160 13.79 -22.75 16.49
N LYS A 161 13.67 -21.55 17.09
CA LYS A 161 13.86 -21.39 18.55
C LYS A 161 12.67 -21.89 19.38
N LEU A 162 11.47 -21.93 18.82
CA LEU A 162 10.27 -22.43 19.50
C LEU A 162 10.19 -23.98 19.49
N PHE A 163 10.82 -24.64 18.51
CA PHE A 163 10.82 -26.09 18.37
C PHE A 163 12.11 -26.78 18.87
N SER A 164 13.09 -26.05 19.36
CA SER A 164 14.20 -26.64 20.10
C SER A 164 13.76 -26.85 21.56
N LEU A 165 13.05 -27.95 21.79
CA LEU A 165 12.82 -28.46 23.14
C LEU A 165 14.19 -28.72 23.79
N PRO A 166 14.42 -28.31 25.04
CA PRO A 166 15.65 -28.68 25.74
C PRO A 166 15.72 -30.19 25.83
N ASP A 167 16.88 -30.73 25.45
CA ASP A 167 17.20 -32.16 25.48
C ASP A 167 16.97 -32.72 26.90
N LEU A 168 15.88 -33.44 27.09
CA LEU A 168 15.61 -34.24 28.29
C LEU A 168 16.39 -35.59 28.30
N LYS A 169 17.52 -35.65 27.59
CA LYS A 169 18.42 -36.83 27.62
C LYS A 169 19.68 -36.53 28.38
N LYS A 170 19.57 -36.31 29.71
CA LYS A 170 20.75 -36.47 30.61
C LYS A 170 20.29 -36.69 32.04
N ASN A 171 19.66 -37.85 32.31
CA ASN A 171 19.66 -38.42 33.66
C ASN A 171 19.13 -39.87 33.64
N GLN A 172 19.85 -40.74 32.95
CA GLN A 172 19.81 -42.18 33.24
C GLN A 172 21.24 -42.75 33.12
N LYS A 173 22.05 -42.45 34.11
CA LYS A 173 23.21 -43.28 34.50
C LYS A 173 23.54 -42.94 35.94
N LYS A 174 22.91 -43.67 36.84
CA LYS A 174 23.53 -44.23 38.05
C LYS A 174 22.65 -45.36 38.53
#